data_1daed34b0cda59baee47d76be0f68389
#
_entry.id   1daed34b0cda59baee47d76be0f68389
#
_cell.length_a   1.000
_cell.length_b   1.000
_cell.length_c   1.000
_cell.angle_alpha   90.00
_cell.angle_beta   90.00
_cell.angle_gamma   90.00
#
_symmetry.space_group_name_H-M   'P 1'
#
loop_
_entity.id
_entity.type
_entity.pdbx_description
1 polymer ?
#
loop_
_entity_poly.entity_id
_entity_poly.type
_entity_poly.pdbx_seq_one_letter_code
_entity_poly.pdbx_strand_id
1 'polypeptide(L)'
;MHRPVNPVSPLFVFGSFWNQRSLIWEMTKRDVVGRYRGSAMGILWSFLNPILMLTVYTFVFNVVFQARWGSEGSSRIEFAIVLFVGMIIHALFAECVNKAPTLILANVNYVKKVVFPLEVLPWVTMGSALFHTLISVLVLLAAFVLTHAYVNWTVVFLPLLLVPLVLLTMGITWFVASVGVFLRDVGQTTGIVTTIMLFLSPVFFPVSALPEEYRALLQVNPLTFMIEQARAVLVWGRLPDWQGLAVYFLFSLIVAWLGLFWFQKTRRGFADVL
;
A
#
# COMPACT_ATOMS: atom_id res chain seq x y z
N MET A 1 -10.03 8.78 33.10
CA MET A 1 -9.08 9.85 32.71
C MET A 1 -7.94 9.24 31.91
N HIS A 2 -8.00 9.23 30.56
CA HIS A 2 -6.86 8.83 29.73
C HIS A 2 -5.84 9.96 29.76
N ARG A 3 -4.64 9.70 30.30
CA ARG A 3 -3.49 10.62 30.14
C ARG A 3 -3.27 10.83 28.64
N PRO A 4 -3.21 12.07 28.14
CA PRO A 4 -2.89 12.29 26.74
C PRO A 4 -1.50 11.71 26.48
N VAL A 5 -1.41 10.73 25.62
CA VAL A 5 -0.11 10.17 25.16
C VAL A 5 0.64 11.32 24.51
N ASN A 6 1.86 11.55 24.96
CA ASN A 6 2.70 12.65 24.46
C ASN A 6 2.79 12.52 22.91
N PRO A 7 2.44 13.54 22.10
CA PRO A 7 2.37 13.43 20.63
C PRO A 7 3.72 13.08 19.97
N VAL A 8 4.78 13.02 20.74
CA VAL A 8 6.15 12.66 20.32
C VAL A 8 6.47 11.19 20.61
N SER A 9 5.62 10.48 21.36
CA SER A 9 5.87 9.08 21.74
C SER A 9 5.63 8.13 20.55
N PRO A 10 6.46 7.09 20.33
CA PRO A 10 6.22 6.05 19.32
C PRO A 10 4.84 5.35 19.49
N LEU A 11 4.37 5.24 20.73
CA LEU A 11 3.05 4.69 21.05
C LEU A 11 1.90 5.56 20.52
N PHE A 12 2.18 6.81 20.16
CA PHE A 12 1.18 7.71 19.58
C PHE A 12 0.74 7.25 18.18
N VAL A 13 1.57 6.51 17.43
CA VAL A 13 1.20 5.92 16.14
C VAL A 13 -0.05 5.04 16.31
N PHE A 14 0.01 4.12 17.26
CA PHE A 14 -1.12 3.23 17.56
C PHE A 14 -2.25 3.97 18.30
N GLY A 15 -1.90 4.88 19.19
CA GLY A 15 -2.86 5.72 19.92
C GLY A 15 -3.68 6.61 19.00
N SER A 16 -3.08 7.18 17.95
CA SER A 16 -3.80 8.01 16.96
C SER A 16 -4.88 7.21 16.22
N PHE A 17 -4.58 5.98 15.85
CA PHE A 17 -5.55 5.08 15.24
C PHE A 17 -6.65 4.67 16.23
N TRP A 18 -6.25 4.14 17.41
CA TRP A 18 -7.20 3.53 18.35
C TRP A 18 -8.19 4.55 18.92
N ASN A 19 -7.71 5.73 19.27
CA ASN A 19 -8.55 6.79 19.85
C ASN A 19 -9.54 7.38 18.83
N GLN A 20 -9.19 7.36 17.54
CA GLN A 20 -10.00 7.96 16.46
C GLN A 20 -10.61 6.91 15.53
N ARG A 21 -10.64 5.61 15.91
CA ARG A 21 -11.05 4.51 15.02
C ARG A 21 -12.44 4.67 14.42
N SER A 22 -13.41 5.21 15.20
CA SER A 22 -14.76 5.46 14.70
C SER A 22 -14.79 6.56 13.64
N LEU A 23 -14.04 7.64 13.87
CA LEU A 23 -13.90 8.73 12.91
C LEU A 23 -13.22 8.26 11.64
N ILE A 24 -12.11 7.51 11.77
CA ILE A 24 -11.38 6.92 10.64
C ILE A 24 -12.32 6.03 9.83
N TRP A 25 -13.08 5.15 10.47
CA TRP A 25 -14.02 4.23 9.81
C TRP A 25 -15.09 4.98 9.00
N GLU A 26 -15.77 5.95 9.61
CA GLU A 26 -16.83 6.70 8.93
C GLU A 26 -16.29 7.56 7.77
N MET A 27 -15.11 8.16 7.94
CA MET A 27 -14.47 8.92 6.88
C MET A 27 -13.96 8.01 5.75
N THR A 28 -13.39 6.84 6.06
CA THR A 28 -12.96 5.84 5.06
C THR A 28 -14.16 5.36 4.24
N LYS A 29 -15.27 5.00 4.91
CA LYS A 29 -16.50 4.60 4.22
C LYS A 29 -16.99 5.70 3.27
N ARG A 30 -16.94 6.94 3.71
CA ARG A 30 -17.32 8.10 2.88
C ARG A 30 -16.35 8.30 1.71
N ASP A 31 -15.04 8.13 1.91
CA ASP A 31 -14.01 8.25 0.86
C ASP A 31 -14.20 7.17 -0.22
N VAL A 32 -14.39 5.90 0.20
CA VAL A 32 -14.65 4.78 -0.70
C VAL A 32 -15.93 4.99 -1.51
N VAL A 33 -17.05 5.29 -0.85
CA VAL A 33 -18.33 5.53 -1.54
C VAL A 33 -18.25 6.76 -2.43
N GLY A 34 -17.58 7.82 -1.95
CA GLY A 34 -17.39 9.08 -2.66
C GLY A 34 -16.67 8.93 -4.00
N ARG A 35 -15.68 8.01 -4.08
CA ARG A 35 -14.92 7.72 -5.31
C ARG A 35 -15.81 7.24 -6.46
N TYR A 36 -16.88 6.52 -6.13
CA TYR A 36 -17.78 5.91 -7.11
C TYR A 36 -19.12 6.66 -7.26
N ARG A 37 -19.29 7.75 -6.53
CA ARG A 37 -20.52 8.54 -6.54
C ARG A 37 -20.72 9.22 -7.92
N GLY A 38 -21.90 9.03 -8.49
CA GLY A 38 -22.24 9.57 -9.83
C GLY A 38 -21.84 8.65 -10.98
N SER A 39 -21.17 7.52 -10.72
CA SER A 39 -20.92 6.50 -11.74
C SER A 39 -22.12 5.58 -11.91
N ALA A 40 -22.45 5.19 -13.16
CA ALA A 40 -23.54 4.25 -13.47
C ALA A 40 -23.39 2.88 -12.79
N MET A 41 -22.14 2.38 -12.64
CA MET A 41 -21.85 1.09 -12.02
C MET A 41 -21.51 1.20 -10.54
N GLY A 42 -21.35 2.41 -10.00
CA GLY A 42 -21.08 2.62 -8.59
C GLY A 42 -19.88 1.82 -8.09
N ILE A 43 -20.05 1.19 -6.91
CA ILE A 43 -19.00 0.42 -6.24
C ILE A 43 -18.55 -0.84 -7.01
N LEU A 44 -19.29 -1.31 -8.02
CA LEU A 44 -18.88 -2.43 -8.88
C LEU A 44 -17.55 -2.17 -9.58
N TRP A 45 -17.20 -0.91 -9.83
CA TRP A 45 -15.90 -0.54 -10.38
C TRP A 45 -14.73 -1.01 -9.52
N SER A 46 -14.91 -1.12 -8.21
CA SER A 46 -13.86 -1.63 -7.33
C SER A 46 -13.50 -3.10 -7.61
N PHE A 47 -14.42 -3.90 -8.14
CA PHE A 47 -14.21 -5.28 -8.59
C PHE A 47 -13.78 -5.35 -10.05
N LEU A 48 -14.40 -4.55 -10.90
CA LEU A 48 -14.11 -4.57 -12.34
C LEU A 48 -12.67 -4.17 -12.65
N ASN A 49 -12.16 -3.13 -11.98
CA ASN A 49 -10.79 -2.68 -12.19
C ASN A 49 -9.74 -3.80 -11.97
N PRO A 50 -9.67 -4.50 -10.83
CA PRO A 50 -8.71 -5.58 -10.65
C PRO A 50 -8.95 -6.77 -11.61
N ILE A 51 -10.22 -7.08 -11.96
CA ILE A 51 -10.53 -8.13 -12.94
C ILE A 51 -9.99 -7.74 -14.32
N LEU A 52 -10.26 -6.53 -14.78
CA LEU A 52 -9.77 -6.03 -16.06
C LEU A 52 -8.25 -6.00 -16.10
N MET A 53 -7.59 -5.52 -15.03
CA MET A 53 -6.13 -5.48 -14.94
C MET A 53 -5.53 -6.88 -14.96
N LEU A 54 -6.09 -7.84 -14.20
CA LEU A 54 -5.65 -9.23 -14.25
C LEU A 54 -5.82 -9.83 -15.66
N THR A 55 -6.94 -9.54 -16.33
CA THR A 55 -7.20 -9.98 -17.69
C THR A 55 -6.19 -9.39 -18.68
N VAL A 56 -5.91 -8.09 -18.60
CA VAL A 56 -4.93 -7.43 -19.45
C VAL A 56 -3.52 -8.01 -19.21
N TYR A 57 -3.11 -8.18 -17.95
CA TYR A 57 -1.81 -8.78 -17.64
C TYR A 57 -1.72 -10.22 -18.15
N THR A 58 -2.78 -11.01 -17.96
CA THR A 58 -2.85 -12.37 -18.50
C THR A 58 -2.69 -12.35 -20.02
N PHE A 59 -3.42 -11.50 -20.73
CA PHE A 59 -3.31 -11.38 -22.18
C PHE A 59 -1.90 -10.94 -22.62
N VAL A 60 -1.41 -9.84 -22.10
CA VAL A 60 -0.13 -9.26 -22.53
C VAL A 60 1.03 -10.22 -22.24
N PHE A 61 1.15 -10.73 -21.02
CA PHE A 61 2.30 -11.56 -20.65
C PHE A 61 2.17 -13.01 -21.09
N ASN A 62 0.96 -13.53 -21.22
CA ASN A 62 0.71 -14.90 -21.67
C ASN A 62 0.72 -15.01 -23.20
N VAL A 63 0.01 -14.12 -23.91
CA VAL A 63 -0.20 -14.22 -25.35
C VAL A 63 0.89 -13.47 -26.11
N VAL A 64 1.18 -12.21 -25.73
CA VAL A 64 2.12 -11.35 -26.48
C VAL A 64 3.58 -11.68 -26.13
N PHE A 65 3.95 -11.63 -24.85
CA PHE A 65 5.34 -11.84 -24.45
C PHE A 65 5.70 -13.32 -24.22
N GLN A 66 4.71 -14.22 -24.09
CA GLN A 66 4.92 -15.64 -23.78
C GLN A 66 5.84 -15.84 -22.55
N ALA A 67 5.76 -14.91 -21.60
CA ALA A 67 6.60 -14.87 -20.42
C ALA A 67 6.32 -16.04 -19.48
N ARG A 68 7.36 -16.56 -18.81
CA ARG A 68 7.29 -17.62 -17.82
C ARG A 68 8.01 -17.16 -16.55
N TRP A 69 7.52 -17.58 -15.38
CA TRP A 69 8.15 -17.26 -14.09
C TRP A 69 9.05 -18.42 -13.66
N GLY A 70 10.37 -18.23 -13.77
CA GLY A 70 11.35 -19.25 -13.34
C GLY A 70 11.63 -20.35 -14.36
N SER A 71 11.88 -21.57 -13.89
CA SER A 71 12.31 -22.73 -14.67
C SER A 71 11.22 -23.29 -15.59
N GLU A 72 11.65 -24.10 -16.57
CA GLU A 72 10.80 -24.86 -17.49
C GLU A 72 9.72 -25.66 -16.75
N GLY A 73 8.44 -25.30 -16.95
CA GLY A 73 7.29 -26.00 -16.33
C GLY A 73 6.21 -25.09 -15.72
N SER A 74 6.51 -23.83 -15.40
CA SER A 74 5.49 -22.91 -14.89
C SER A 74 4.47 -22.56 -15.98
N SER A 75 3.17 -22.60 -15.64
CA SER A 75 2.13 -22.24 -16.58
C SER A 75 2.17 -20.73 -16.84
N ARG A 76 1.79 -20.33 -18.06
CA ARG A 76 1.73 -18.91 -18.43
C ARG A 76 0.71 -18.12 -17.58
N ILE A 77 -0.33 -18.77 -17.10
CA ILE A 77 -1.35 -18.19 -16.20
C ILE A 77 -0.73 -17.91 -14.84
N GLU A 78 0.16 -18.78 -14.36
CA GLU A 78 0.89 -18.61 -13.10
C GLU A 78 1.72 -17.32 -13.10
N PHE A 79 2.34 -16.97 -14.22
CA PHE A 79 3.04 -15.69 -14.37
C PHE A 79 2.13 -14.49 -14.10
N ALA A 80 0.91 -14.46 -14.67
CA ALA A 80 -0.02 -13.36 -14.46
C ALA A 80 -0.47 -13.25 -13.00
N ILE A 81 -0.68 -14.38 -12.33
CA ILE A 81 -1.03 -14.44 -10.90
C ILE A 81 0.12 -13.87 -10.05
N VAL A 82 1.35 -14.32 -10.28
CA VAL A 82 2.55 -13.89 -9.56
C VAL A 82 2.81 -12.39 -9.77
N LEU A 83 2.64 -11.89 -11.01
CA LEU A 83 2.72 -10.48 -11.32
C LEU A 83 1.65 -9.68 -10.57
N PHE A 84 0.40 -10.16 -10.58
CA PHE A 84 -0.70 -9.46 -9.96
C PHE A 84 -0.55 -9.33 -8.45
N VAL A 85 0.05 -10.31 -7.76
CA VAL A 85 0.44 -10.18 -6.34
C VAL A 85 1.37 -8.98 -6.15
N GLY A 86 2.41 -8.85 -6.96
CA GLY A 86 3.32 -7.71 -6.89
C GLY A 86 2.63 -6.38 -7.11
N MET A 87 1.71 -6.34 -8.09
CA MET A 87 0.91 -5.14 -8.37
C MET A 87 0.00 -4.75 -7.20
N ILE A 88 -0.61 -5.71 -6.49
CA ILE A 88 -1.46 -5.43 -5.31
C ILE A 88 -0.64 -4.75 -4.21
N ILE A 89 0.53 -5.28 -3.89
CA ILE A 89 1.42 -4.72 -2.84
C ILE A 89 1.89 -3.31 -3.23
N HIS A 90 2.32 -3.14 -4.48
CA HIS A 90 2.72 -1.82 -5.00
C HIS A 90 1.54 -0.84 -5.02
N ALA A 91 0.35 -1.25 -5.44
CA ALA A 91 -0.82 -0.39 -5.54
C ALA A 91 -1.25 0.18 -4.18
N LEU A 92 -1.22 -0.65 -3.11
CA LEU A 92 -1.50 -0.18 -1.75
C LEU A 92 -0.56 0.96 -1.36
N PHE A 93 0.74 0.78 -1.58
CA PHE A 93 1.75 1.79 -1.30
C PHE A 93 1.55 3.04 -2.17
N ALA A 94 1.45 2.86 -3.48
CA ALA A 94 1.36 3.95 -4.45
C ALA A 94 0.07 4.78 -4.28
N GLU A 95 -1.06 4.16 -3.96
CA GLU A 95 -2.32 4.88 -3.72
C GLU A 95 -2.20 5.87 -2.55
N CYS A 96 -1.58 5.45 -1.45
CA CYS A 96 -1.38 6.30 -0.28
C CYS A 96 -0.37 7.42 -0.55
N VAL A 97 0.79 7.08 -1.11
CA VAL A 97 1.88 8.04 -1.33
C VAL A 97 1.51 9.08 -2.38
N ASN A 98 0.81 8.70 -3.46
CA ASN A 98 0.41 9.63 -4.51
C ASN A 98 -0.72 10.58 -4.09
N LYS A 99 -1.60 10.16 -3.17
CA LYS A 99 -2.62 11.04 -2.60
C LYS A 99 -2.07 11.98 -1.52
N ALA A 100 -0.97 11.60 -0.86
CA ALA A 100 -0.45 12.31 0.30
C ALA A 100 -0.20 13.82 0.07
N PRO A 101 0.46 14.28 -1.01
CA PRO A 101 0.79 15.69 -1.19
C PRO A 101 -0.42 16.62 -1.18
N THR A 102 -1.54 16.14 -1.71
CA THR A 102 -2.78 16.94 -1.82
C THR A 102 -3.75 16.72 -0.67
N LEU A 103 -3.46 15.78 0.22
CA LEU A 103 -4.40 15.31 1.23
C LEU A 103 -4.85 16.41 2.20
N ILE A 104 -3.91 17.22 2.69
CA ILE A 104 -4.23 18.35 3.58
C ILE A 104 -4.84 19.50 2.78
N LEU A 105 -4.31 19.79 1.59
CA LEU A 105 -4.81 20.82 0.68
C LEU A 105 -6.27 20.62 0.28
N ALA A 106 -6.66 19.38 0.00
CA ALA A 106 -8.04 19.02 -0.32
C ALA A 106 -9.00 19.12 0.89
N ASN A 107 -8.45 19.27 2.09
CA ASN A 107 -9.20 19.26 3.34
C ASN A 107 -8.97 20.51 4.21
N VAL A 108 -8.75 21.68 3.58
CA VAL A 108 -8.47 22.96 4.26
C VAL A 108 -9.51 23.31 5.32
N ASN A 109 -10.78 22.96 5.09
CA ASN A 109 -11.85 23.20 6.07
C ASN A 109 -11.61 22.49 7.42
N TYR A 110 -10.87 21.37 7.45
CA TYR A 110 -10.50 20.71 8.68
C TYR A 110 -9.28 21.36 9.34
N VAL A 111 -8.38 21.97 8.56
CA VAL A 111 -7.22 22.71 9.09
C VAL A 111 -7.68 23.93 9.87
N LYS A 112 -8.68 24.64 9.36
CA LYS A 112 -9.26 25.86 10.00
C LYS A 112 -10.12 25.56 11.22
N LYS A 113 -10.50 24.30 11.46
CA LYS A 113 -11.23 23.88 12.67
C LYS A 113 -10.26 23.51 13.76
N VAL A 114 -10.32 24.20 14.88
CA VAL A 114 -9.37 24.09 16.03
C VAL A 114 -9.28 22.69 16.63
N VAL A 115 -10.28 21.84 16.46
CA VAL A 115 -10.41 20.56 17.21
C VAL A 115 -10.27 19.31 16.32
N PHE A 116 -10.00 19.45 14.98
CA PHE A 116 -9.91 18.27 14.12
C PHE A 116 -8.52 17.62 14.17
N PRO A 117 -8.40 16.31 14.45
CA PRO A 117 -7.13 15.58 14.44
C PRO A 117 -6.66 15.31 13.00
N LEU A 118 -5.85 16.21 12.42
CA LEU A 118 -5.42 16.12 11.02
C LEU A 118 -4.64 14.85 10.70
N GLU A 119 -3.97 14.23 11.69
CA GLU A 119 -3.27 12.95 11.57
C GLU A 119 -4.17 11.78 11.20
N VAL A 120 -5.49 11.95 11.28
CA VAL A 120 -6.51 10.97 10.85
C VAL A 120 -6.62 10.88 9.33
N LEU A 121 -6.36 11.97 8.60
CA LEU A 121 -6.54 11.99 7.14
C LEU A 121 -5.68 10.94 6.40
N PRO A 122 -4.38 10.75 6.72
CA PRO A 122 -3.60 9.64 6.17
C PRO A 122 -4.17 8.25 6.51
N TRP A 123 -4.73 8.05 7.72
CA TRP A 123 -5.42 6.80 8.07
C TRP A 123 -6.66 6.54 7.21
N VAL A 124 -7.42 7.58 6.87
CA VAL A 124 -8.57 7.46 5.96
C VAL A 124 -8.13 7.01 4.58
N THR A 125 -7.04 7.59 4.05
CA THR A 125 -6.47 7.17 2.76
C THR A 125 -5.98 5.73 2.80
N MET A 126 -5.29 5.33 3.89
CA MET A 126 -4.87 3.94 4.11
C MET A 126 -6.06 2.97 4.18
N GLY A 127 -7.12 3.35 4.88
CA GLY A 127 -8.34 2.54 4.97
C GLY A 127 -8.97 2.31 3.59
N SER A 128 -9.03 3.34 2.74
CA SER A 128 -9.51 3.21 1.36
C SER A 128 -8.61 2.33 0.50
N ALA A 129 -7.28 2.47 0.63
CA ALA A 129 -6.32 1.63 -0.07
C ALA A 129 -6.40 0.16 0.37
N LEU A 130 -6.57 -0.10 1.68
CA LEU A 130 -6.79 -1.45 2.21
C LEU A 130 -8.09 -2.08 1.70
N PHE A 131 -9.16 -1.29 1.55
CA PHE A 131 -10.41 -1.76 0.94
C PHE A 131 -10.17 -2.22 -0.52
N HIS A 132 -9.46 -1.43 -1.34
CA HIS A 132 -9.13 -1.83 -2.72
C HIS A 132 -8.18 -3.01 -2.77
N THR A 133 -7.22 -3.08 -1.86
CA THR A 133 -6.31 -4.22 -1.69
C THR A 133 -7.09 -5.49 -1.37
N LEU A 134 -8.03 -5.43 -0.43
CA LEU A 134 -8.87 -6.58 -0.07
C LEU A 134 -9.65 -7.11 -1.28
N ILE A 135 -10.28 -6.22 -2.05
CA ILE A 135 -11.00 -6.62 -3.26
C ILE A 135 -10.05 -7.25 -4.29
N SER A 136 -8.88 -6.65 -4.51
CA SER A 136 -7.88 -7.18 -5.44
C SER A 136 -7.37 -8.56 -5.01
N VAL A 137 -7.18 -8.79 -3.71
CA VAL A 137 -6.83 -10.11 -3.14
C VAL A 137 -7.97 -11.12 -3.34
N LEU A 138 -9.22 -10.72 -3.15
CA LEU A 138 -10.37 -11.62 -3.40
C LEU A 138 -10.45 -12.02 -4.88
N VAL A 139 -10.23 -11.07 -5.80
CA VAL A 139 -10.18 -11.35 -7.25
C VAL A 139 -9.01 -12.29 -7.57
N LEU A 140 -7.82 -12.05 -6.98
CA LEU A 140 -6.66 -12.93 -7.13
C LEU A 140 -6.96 -14.35 -6.66
N LEU A 141 -7.54 -14.49 -5.46
CA LEU A 141 -7.87 -15.81 -4.88
C LEU A 141 -8.93 -16.54 -5.73
N ALA A 142 -9.92 -15.82 -6.24
CA ALA A 142 -10.91 -16.40 -7.16
C ALA A 142 -10.22 -16.91 -8.44
N ALA A 143 -9.34 -16.13 -9.05
CA ALA A 143 -8.57 -16.55 -10.22
C ALA A 143 -7.66 -17.74 -9.91
N PHE A 144 -7.02 -17.75 -8.73
CA PHE A 144 -6.16 -18.85 -8.28
C PHE A 144 -6.96 -20.15 -8.11
N VAL A 145 -8.14 -20.09 -7.48
CA VAL A 145 -9.05 -21.25 -7.34
C VAL A 145 -9.51 -21.78 -8.70
N LEU A 146 -9.88 -20.89 -9.62
CA LEU A 146 -10.32 -21.28 -10.97
C LEU A 146 -9.22 -22.00 -11.78
N THR A 147 -7.96 -21.71 -11.48
CA THR A 147 -6.81 -22.28 -12.21
C THR A 147 -6.21 -23.51 -11.54
N HIS A 148 -6.20 -23.56 -10.21
CA HIS A 148 -5.50 -24.58 -9.42
C HIS A 148 -6.45 -25.49 -8.61
N ALA A 149 -7.74 -25.13 -8.49
CA ALA A 149 -8.77 -25.84 -7.71
C ALA A 149 -8.50 -25.95 -6.20
N TYR A 150 -7.55 -25.19 -5.65
CA TYR A 150 -7.27 -25.10 -4.20
C TYR A 150 -6.84 -23.70 -3.78
N VAL A 151 -6.77 -23.48 -2.47
CA VAL A 151 -6.18 -22.27 -1.86
C VAL A 151 -5.12 -22.71 -0.87
N ASN A 152 -3.98 -22.04 -0.90
CA ASN A 152 -2.93 -22.29 0.08
C ASN A 152 -3.40 -21.83 1.48
N TRP A 153 -3.28 -22.68 2.48
CA TRP A 153 -3.64 -22.33 3.86
C TRP A 153 -2.81 -21.16 4.42
N THR A 154 -1.62 -20.91 3.86
CA THR A 154 -0.71 -19.83 4.21
C THR A 154 -1.29 -18.43 3.95
N VAL A 155 -2.37 -18.30 3.15
CA VAL A 155 -3.11 -17.04 2.94
C VAL A 155 -3.52 -16.36 4.26
N VAL A 156 -3.75 -17.16 5.32
CA VAL A 156 -4.07 -16.65 6.67
C VAL A 156 -2.99 -15.70 7.21
N PHE A 157 -1.75 -15.80 6.75
CA PHE A 157 -0.65 -14.91 7.16
C PHE A 157 -0.62 -13.57 6.42
N LEU A 158 -1.41 -13.40 5.36
CA LEU A 158 -1.44 -12.15 4.58
C LEU A 158 -1.76 -10.91 5.44
N PRO A 159 -2.76 -10.91 6.34
CA PRO A 159 -3.02 -9.76 7.19
C PRO A 159 -1.80 -9.39 8.06
N LEU A 160 -1.08 -10.38 8.56
CA LEU A 160 0.12 -10.16 9.36
C LEU A 160 1.27 -9.54 8.54
N LEU A 161 1.42 -9.98 7.28
CA LEU A 161 2.38 -9.37 6.33
C LEU A 161 2.02 -7.92 6.00
N LEU A 162 0.74 -7.59 5.91
CA LEU A 162 0.32 -6.23 5.59
C LEU A 162 0.61 -5.24 6.72
N VAL A 163 0.69 -5.66 7.99
CA VAL A 163 0.94 -4.75 9.13
C VAL A 163 2.22 -3.93 8.95
N PRO A 164 3.41 -4.50 8.73
CA PRO A 164 4.63 -3.72 8.54
C PRO A 164 4.60 -2.86 7.27
N LEU A 165 3.96 -3.33 6.19
CA LEU A 165 3.79 -2.53 4.98
C LEU A 165 2.90 -1.31 5.24
N VAL A 166 1.81 -1.47 5.99
CA VAL A 166 0.92 -0.37 6.41
C VAL A 166 1.71 0.65 7.24
N LEU A 167 2.51 0.20 8.21
CA LEU A 167 3.32 1.10 9.04
C LEU A 167 4.32 1.91 8.21
N LEU A 168 5.05 1.25 7.31
CA LEU A 168 5.98 1.92 6.40
C LEU A 168 5.27 2.97 5.55
N THR A 169 4.19 2.56 4.90
CA THR A 169 3.40 3.43 4.02
C THR A 169 2.82 4.61 4.78
N MET A 170 2.32 4.40 6.00
CA MET A 170 1.80 5.47 6.85
C MET A 170 2.86 6.50 7.21
N GLY A 171 4.07 6.05 7.58
CA GLY A 171 5.18 6.97 7.89
C GLY A 171 5.51 7.87 6.71
N ILE A 172 5.64 7.31 5.53
CA ILE A 172 5.90 8.05 4.30
C ILE A 172 4.72 8.98 3.96
N THR A 173 3.48 8.49 4.12
CA THR A 173 2.27 9.27 3.83
C THR A 173 2.15 10.49 4.75
N TRP A 174 2.41 10.36 6.07
CA TRP A 174 2.43 11.50 6.98
C TRP A 174 3.50 12.52 6.61
N PHE A 175 4.71 12.04 6.32
CA PHE A 175 5.81 12.90 5.91
C PHE A 175 5.46 13.67 4.63
N VAL A 176 5.06 12.96 3.59
CA VAL A 176 4.73 13.54 2.27
C VAL A 176 3.51 14.47 2.35
N ALA A 177 2.47 14.12 3.12
CA ALA A 177 1.30 14.97 3.32
C ALA A 177 1.66 16.30 3.99
N SER A 178 2.61 16.26 4.93
CA SER A 178 3.12 17.45 5.59
C SER A 178 3.95 18.33 4.65
N VAL A 179 4.88 17.73 3.89
CA VAL A 179 5.73 18.47 2.95
C VAL A 179 4.90 19.08 1.81
N GLY A 180 3.87 18.35 1.34
CA GLY A 180 2.97 18.80 0.29
C GLY A 180 2.18 20.09 0.60
N VAL A 181 2.01 20.44 1.89
CA VAL A 181 1.42 21.71 2.29
C VAL A 181 2.32 22.90 1.93
N PHE A 182 3.63 22.72 2.08
CA PHE A 182 4.61 23.78 1.85
C PHE A 182 5.18 23.78 0.43
N LEU A 183 5.30 22.59 -0.19
CA LEU A 183 5.91 22.38 -1.50
C LEU A 183 4.92 21.66 -2.43
N ARG A 184 4.27 22.40 -3.33
CA ARG A 184 3.27 21.86 -4.26
C ARG A 184 3.84 20.85 -5.27
N ASP A 185 5.12 21.02 -5.64
CA ASP A 185 5.80 20.17 -6.64
C ASP A 185 6.03 18.73 -6.16
N VAL A 186 5.90 18.49 -4.84
CA VAL A 186 5.99 17.13 -4.27
C VAL A 186 4.95 16.19 -4.89
N GLY A 187 3.78 16.72 -5.31
CA GLY A 187 2.76 15.92 -6.00
C GLY A 187 3.26 15.32 -7.34
N GLN A 188 4.07 16.05 -8.09
CA GLN A 188 4.69 15.53 -9.31
C GLN A 188 5.77 14.49 -8.99
N THR A 189 6.57 14.78 -7.98
CA THR A 189 7.69 13.91 -7.58
C THR A 189 7.20 12.56 -7.06
N THR A 190 6.13 12.50 -6.29
CA THR A 190 5.60 11.23 -5.77
C THR A 190 5.18 10.26 -6.86
N GLY A 191 4.53 10.74 -7.92
CA GLY A 191 4.16 9.92 -9.07
C GLY A 191 5.37 9.30 -9.78
N ILE A 192 6.44 10.09 -9.96
CA ILE A 192 7.69 9.61 -10.56
C ILE A 192 8.34 8.57 -9.65
N VAL A 193 8.46 8.86 -8.34
CA VAL A 193 9.09 7.94 -7.37
C VAL A 193 8.35 6.61 -7.30
N THR A 194 7.02 6.62 -7.20
CA THR A 194 6.22 5.38 -7.16
C THR A 194 6.34 4.58 -8.46
N THR A 195 6.43 5.25 -9.61
CA THR A 195 6.68 4.59 -10.90
C THR A 195 8.08 3.97 -10.96
N ILE A 196 9.11 4.69 -10.51
CA ILE A 196 10.46 4.15 -10.41
C ILE A 196 10.48 2.94 -9.48
N MET A 197 9.84 3.02 -8.31
CA MET A 197 9.75 1.90 -7.37
C MET A 197 9.02 0.69 -7.96
N LEU A 198 8.04 0.89 -8.84
CA LEU A 198 7.37 -0.20 -9.55
C LEU A 198 8.35 -1.00 -10.42
N PHE A 199 9.17 -0.30 -11.22
CA PHE A 199 10.13 -0.94 -12.10
C PHE A 199 11.38 -1.44 -11.37
N LEU A 200 11.77 -0.81 -10.28
CA LEU A 200 12.85 -1.25 -9.39
C LEU A 200 12.38 -2.23 -8.31
N SER A 201 11.23 -2.86 -8.49
CA SER A 201 10.77 -3.96 -7.66
C SER A 201 10.53 -5.21 -8.51
N PRO A 202 10.58 -6.39 -7.93
CA PRO A 202 10.40 -7.64 -8.68
C PRO A 202 8.93 -7.89 -9.05
N VAL A 203 8.22 -6.87 -9.59
CA VAL A 203 6.83 -7.02 -10.02
C VAL A 203 6.77 -7.77 -11.34
N PHE A 204 7.57 -7.34 -12.34
CA PHE A 204 7.51 -7.84 -13.72
C PHE A 204 8.47 -9.00 -14.00
N PHE A 205 9.45 -9.23 -13.14
CA PHE A 205 10.49 -10.25 -13.29
C PHE A 205 10.92 -10.81 -11.93
N PRO A 206 11.40 -12.05 -11.85
CA PRO A 206 11.94 -12.59 -10.61
C PRO A 206 13.33 -11.98 -10.32
N VAL A 207 13.67 -11.84 -9.03
CA VAL A 207 15.00 -11.33 -8.60
C VAL A 207 16.15 -12.13 -9.23
N SER A 208 15.94 -13.44 -9.44
CA SER A 208 16.93 -14.34 -10.06
C SER A 208 17.23 -14.05 -11.53
N ALA A 209 16.35 -13.35 -12.23
CA ALA A 209 16.57 -12.97 -13.63
C ALA A 209 17.61 -11.87 -13.79
N LEU A 210 17.96 -11.14 -12.72
CA LEU A 210 18.97 -10.09 -12.74
C LEU A 210 20.36 -10.64 -12.48
N PRO A 211 21.39 -10.08 -13.15
CA PRO A 211 22.79 -10.31 -12.80
C PRO A 211 23.03 -9.98 -11.32
N GLU A 212 23.94 -10.69 -10.68
CA GLU A 212 24.18 -10.59 -9.22
C GLU A 212 24.51 -9.16 -8.77
N GLU A 213 25.22 -8.42 -9.60
CA GLU A 213 25.61 -7.02 -9.36
C GLU A 213 24.42 -6.09 -9.13
N TYR A 214 23.29 -6.34 -9.80
CA TYR A 214 22.08 -5.50 -9.72
C TYR A 214 21.05 -5.99 -8.69
N ARG A 215 21.21 -7.19 -8.13
CA ARG A 215 20.26 -7.73 -7.12
C ARG A 215 20.23 -6.87 -5.85
N ALA A 216 21.39 -6.32 -5.45
CA ALA A 216 21.46 -5.42 -4.30
C ALA A 216 20.58 -4.17 -4.47
N LEU A 217 20.49 -3.62 -5.70
CA LEU A 217 19.64 -2.46 -5.99
C LEU A 217 18.16 -2.73 -5.74
N LEU A 218 17.67 -3.92 -6.11
CA LEU A 218 16.29 -4.32 -5.82
C LEU A 218 16.05 -4.50 -4.31
N GLN A 219 17.04 -4.97 -3.57
CA GLN A 219 16.92 -5.18 -2.12
C GLN A 219 16.80 -3.86 -1.34
N VAL A 220 17.34 -2.76 -1.88
CA VAL A 220 17.16 -1.42 -1.29
C VAL A 220 15.70 -0.96 -1.37
N ASN A 221 14.95 -1.42 -2.36
CA ASN A 221 13.54 -1.09 -2.47
C ASN A 221 12.73 -1.82 -1.38
N PRO A 222 12.09 -1.10 -0.44
CA PRO A 222 11.35 -1.71 0.66
C PRO A 222 10.18 -2.58 0.21
N LEU A 223 9.65 -2.38 -1.00
CA LEU A 223 8.56 -3.21 -1.52
C LEU A 223 9.02 -4.59 -1.96
N THR A 224 10.30 -4.77 -2.32
CA THR A 224 10.84 -6.04 -2.80
C THR A 224 10.59 -7.18 -1.83
N PHE A 225 11.00 -7.00 -0.57
CA PHE A 225 10.78 -8.01 0.48
C PHE A 225 9.30 -8.37 0.62
N MET A 226 8.43 -7.36 0.71
CA MET A 226 6.99 -7.57 0.90
C MET A 226 6.32 -8.26 -0.28
N ILE A 227 6.73 -7.96 -1.51
CA ILE A 227 6.24 -8.63 -2.72
C ILE A 227 6.62 -10.11 -2.70
N GLU A 228 7.88 -10.44 -2.40
CA GLU A 228 8.33 -11.83 -2.33
C GLU A 228 7.64 -12.61 -1.19
N GLN A 229 7.45 -12.01 -0.01
CA GLN A 229 6.71 -12.63 1.08
C GLN A 229 5.22 -12.83 0.73
N ALA A 230 4.58 -11.87 0.08
CA ALA A 230 3.19 -12.00 -0.37
C ALA A 230 3.04 -13.14 -1.39
N ARG A 231 3.99 -13.29 -2.32
CA ARG A 231 4.03 -14.42 -3.26
C ARG A 231 4.24 -15.75 -2.56
N ALA A 232 5.16 -15.81 -1.59
CA ALA A 232 5.42 -17.01 -0.81
C ALA A 232 4.13 -17.54 -0.16
N VAL A 233 3.35 -16.63 0.42
CA VAL A 233 2.13 -16.96 1.17
C VAL A 233 0.93 -17.22 0.25
N LEU A 234 0.73 -16.39 -0.79
CA LEU A 234 -0.46 -16.46 -1.64
C LEU A 234 -0.35 -17.52 -2.74
N VAL A 235 0.84 -17.68 -3.35
CA VAL A 235 1.02 -18.49 -4.54
C VAL A 235 1.76 -19.79 -4.25
N TRP A 236 2.87 -19.72 -3.51
CA TRP A 236 3.77 -20.88 -3.32
C TRP A 236 3.46 -21.72 -2.07
N GLY A 237 2.51 -21.31 -1.22
CA GLY A 237 2.13 -22.04 -0.01
C GLY A 237 3.25 -22.13 1.02
N ARG A 238 4.23 -21.21 0.99
CA ARG A 238 5.37 -21.19 1.91
C ARG A 238 5.10 -20.29 3.10
N LEU A 239 5.68 -20.64 4.25
CA LEU A 239 5.65 -19.78 5.44
C LEU A 239 6.46 -18.49 5.18
N PRO A 240 6.06 -17.37 5.81
CA PRO A 240 6.85 -16.14 5.77
C PRO A 240 8.24 -16.34 6.39
N ASP A 241 9.20 -15.55 5.90
CA ASP A 241 10.47 -15.36 6.59
C ASP A 241 10.25 -14.49 7.85
N TRP A 242 10.11 -15.17 9.00
CA TRP A 242 9.81 -14.51 10.26
C TRP A 242 10.92 -13.55 10.73
N GLN A 243 12.19 -13.89 10.45
CA GLN A 243 13.32 -13.05 10.84
C GLN A 243 13.36 -11.79 10.00
N GLY A 244 13.27 -11.92 8.68
CA GLY A 244 13.17 -10.80 7.76
C GLY A 244 11.95 -9.92 8.07
N LEU A 245 10.81 -10.54 8.39
CA LEU A 245 9.58 -9.81 8.72
C LEU A 245 9.71 -9.01 10.03
N ALA A 246 10.38 -9.56 11.05
CA ALA A 246 10.63 -8.86 12.30
C ALA A 246 11.54 -7.63 12.08
N VAL A 247 12.62 -7.79 11.31
CA VAL A 247 13.52 -6.67 10.96
C VAL A 247 12.77 -5.60 10.16
N TYR A 248 12.01 -6.02 9.17
CA TYR A 248 11.19 -5.11 8.37
C TYR A 248 10.14 -4.39 9.21
N PHE A 249 9.49 -5.07 10.16
CA PHE A 249 8.53 -4.48 11.09
C PHE A 249 9.18 -3.40 11.96
N LEU A 250 10.35 -3.66 12.53
CA LEU A 250 11.08 -2.68 13.34
C LEU A 250 11.47 -1.45 12.51
N PHE A 251 11.99 -1.66 11.30
CA PHE A 251 12.28 -0.58 10.36
C PHE A 251 11.03 0.25 10.05
N SER A 252 9.92 -0.41 9.72
CA SER A 252 8.64 0.22 9.40
C SER A 252 8.09 1.03 10.57
N LEU A 253 8.27 0.55 11.80
CA LEU A 253 7.85 1.24 13.02
C LEU A 253 8.65 2.54 13.23
N ILE A 254 9.96 2.50 12.96
CA ILE A 254 10.82 3.70 13.03
C ILE A 254 10.36 4.73 11.99
N VAL A 255 10.12 4.29 10.73
CA VAL A 255 9.66 5.19 9.67
C VAL A 255 8.28 5.77 9.99
N ALA A 256 7.36 4.97 10.53
CA ALA A 256 6.04 5.43 10.95
C ALA A 256 6.14 6.49 12.05
N TRP A 257 6.98 6.24 13.04
CA TRP A 257 7.21 7.19 14.14
C TRP A 257 7.83 8.49 13.65
N LEU A 258 8.88 8.44 12.83
CA LEU A 258 9.54 9.62 12.27
C LEU A 258 8.59 10.44 11.39
N GLY A 259 7.81 9.79 10.53
CA GLY A 259 6.82 10.45 9.69
C GLY A 259 5.74 11.15 10.48
N LEU A 260 5.19 10.49 11.50
CA LEU A 260 4.18 11.09 12.39
C LEU A 260 4.78 12.21 13.26
N PHE A 261 5.99 12.02 13.78
CA PHE A 261 6.71 13.05 14.54
C PHE A 261 6.89 14.32 13.69
N TRP A 262 7.37 14.17 12.45
CA TRP A 262 7.52 15.28 11.52
C TRP A 262 6.18 15.98 11.24
N PHE A 263 5.14 15.20 10.96
CA PHE A 263 3.79 15.72 10.72
C PHE A 263 3.26 16.54 11.90
N GLN A 264 3.41 16.04 13.13
CA GLN A 264 2.96 16.75 14.33
C GLN A 264 3.76 18.03 14.58
N LYS A 265 5.06 18.03 14.27
CA LYS A 265 5.93 19.21 14.43
C LYS A 265 5.55 20.33 13.44
N THR A 266 5.25 19.98 12.20
CA THR A 266 4.94 20.91 11.11
C THR A 266 3.47 21.33 11.07
N ARG A 267 2.57 20.55 11.67
CA ARG A 267 1.12 20.79 11.69
C ARG A 267 0.75 22.21 12.14
N ARG A 268 1.49 22.79 13.07
CA ARG A 268 1.22 24.14 13.59
C ARG A 268 1.32 25.22 12.50
N GLY A 269 2.19 25.03 11.51
CA GLY A 269 2.36 25.95 10.40
C GLY A 269 1.38 25.76 9.24
N PHE A 270 0.51 24.73 9.27
CA PHE A 270 -0.42 24.49 8.15
C PHE A 270 -1.45 25.61 8.00
N ALA A 271 -1.92 26.16 9.13
CA ALA A 271 -2.91 27.25 9.11
C ALA A 271 -2.35 28.57 8.57
N ASP A 272 -1.03 28.76 8.66
CA ASP A 272 -0.36 29.99 8.20
C ASP A 272 -0.15 30.00 6.69
N VAL A 273 -0.18 28.79 6.05
CA VAL A 273 0.08 28.62 4.61
C VAL A 273 -1.22 28.44 3.82
N LEU A 274 -2.31 28.01 4.47
CA LEU A 274 -3.61 27.65 3.89
C LEU A 274 -4.71 28.65 4.24
#